data_07b4f5633d3369705421e2f80253f253
#
_entry.id   07b4f5633d3369705421e2f80253f253
#
_cell.length_a   1.000
_cell.length_b   1.000
_cell.length_c   1.000
_cell.angle_alpha   90.00
_cell.angle_beta   90.00
_cell.angle_gamma   90.00
#
_symmetry.space_group_name_H-M   'P 1'
#
loop_
_entity.id
_entity.type
_entity.pdbx_description
1 polymer ?
#
loop_
_entity_poly.entity_id
_entity_poly.type
_entity_poly.pdbx_seq_one_letter_code
_entity_poly.pdbx_strand_id
1 'polypeptide(L)'
;MATKLFVNLPVKDLGRSKAFFTSLGLDFFGQTDDMASVIVSEHTQVMLLAEPTFASYARNGVADAAAHTEMILVLGVETREQVDALADQAQAAGGEPVGAPRDDGWRYQRGFTDLDGHHWEALCLIEPAS
;
A
#
# COMPACT_ATOMS: atom_id res chain seq x y z
N MET A 1 -7.14 -0.40 25.46
CA MET A 1 -6.86 -1.54 24.56
C MET A 1 -6.77 -1.04 23.13
N ALA A 2 -5.68 -1.35 22.44
CA ALA A 2 -5.52 -0.94 21.05
C ALA A 2 -6.30 -1.88 20.13
N THR A 3 -7.05 -1.29 19.22
CA THR A 3 -7.76 -2.03 18.18
C THR A 3 -6.83 -2.22 17.00
N LYS A 4 -6.81 -3.40 16.41
CA LYS A 4 -6.04 -3.67 15.19
C LYS A 4 -6.93 -3.46 13.98
N LEU A 5 -6.33 -2.91 12.93
CA LEU A 5 -7.01 -2.73 11.65
C LEU A 5 -6.40 -3.68 10.63
N PHE A 6 -7.25 -4.46 9.98
CA PHE A 6 -6.84 -5.33 8.87
C PHE A 6 -7.55 -4.84 7.61
N VAL A 7 -6.76 -4.39 6.63
CA VAL A 7 -7.29 -3.97 5.34
C VAL A 7 -7.08 -5.11 4.36
N ASN A 8 -8.13 -5.57 3.69
CA ASN A 8 -8.03 -6.65 2.72
C ASN A 8 -8.06 -6.07 1.31
N LEU A 9 -7.08 -6.45 0.48
CA LEU A 9 -6.99 -6.01 -0.91
C LEU A 9 -6.97 -7.23 -1.83
N PRO A 10 -7.76 -7.22 -2.93
CA PRO A 10 -7.68 -8.28 -3.92
C PRO A 10 -6.44 -8.12 -4.79
N VAL A 11 -5.78 -9.23 -5.09
CA VAL A 11 -4.62 -9.23 -5.99
C VAL A 11 -4.78 -10.34 -7.02
N LYS A 12 -4.30 -10.09 -8.24
CA LYS A 12 -4.40 -11.07 -9.32
C LYS A 12 -3.33 -12.14 -9.21
N ASP A 13 -2.14 -11.77 -8.74
CA ASP A 13 -1.00 -12.69 -8.62
C ASP A 13 -0.34 -12.44 -7.27
N LEU A 14 -0.60 -13.30 -6.31
CA LEU A 14 -0.12 -13.13 -4.95
C LEU A 14 1.41 -13.12 -4.88
N GLY A 15 2.08 -13.98 -5.64
CA GLY A 15 3.54 -14.05 -5.65
C GLY A 15 4.18 -12.74 -6.13
N ARG A 16 3.64 -12.16 -7.21
CA ARG A 16 4.12 -10.88 -7.72
C ARG A 16 3.87 -9.74 -6.75
N SER A 17 2.70 -9.73 -6.12
CA SER A 17 2.36 -8.71 -5.13
C SER A 17 3.26 -8.80 -3.91
N LYS A 18 3.56 -10.01 -3.43
CA LYS A 18 4.50 -10.21 -2.32
C LYS A 18 5.88 -9.66 -2.68
N ALA A 19 6.37 -9.95 -3.88
CA ALA A 19 7.67 -9.43 -4.33
C ALA A 19 7.65 -7.90 -4.39
N PHE A 20 6.55 -7.31 -4.86
CA PHE A 20 6.39 -5.86 -4.93
C PHE A 20 6.54 -5.24 -3.53
N PHE A 21 5.76 -5.70 -2.56
CA PHE A 21 5.79 -5.11 -1.21
C PHE A 21 7.08 -5.42 -0.46
N THR A 22 7.69 -6.58 -0.72
CA THR A 22 9.02 -6.89 -0.17
C THR A 22 10.04 -5.87 -0.66
N SER A 23 9.98 -5.49 -1.94
CA SER A 23 10.90 -4.50 -2.50
C SER A 23 10.74 -3.12 -1.87
N LEU A 24 9.58 -2.82 -1.29
CA LEU A 24 9.36 -1.57 -0.55
C LEU A 24 9.89 -1.63 0.87
N GLY A 25 10.42 -2.77 1.30
CA GLY A 25 10.94 -2.94 2.65
C GLY A 25 9.89 -3.38 3.67
N LEU A 26 8.72 -3.80 3.23
CA LEU A 26 7.67 -4.27 4.13
C LEU A 26 7.80 -5.76 4.40
N ASP A 27 7.53 -6.15 5.63
CA ASP A 27 7.59 -7.54 6.07
C ASP A 27 6.20 -8.18 6.01
N PHE A 28 6.19 -9.51 6.04
CA PHE A 28 4.96 -10.29 6.04
C PHE A 28 4.82 -11.08 7.32
N PHE A 29 3.59 -11.22 7.79
CA PHE A 29 3.25 -12.09 8.89
C PHE A 29 2.18 -13.07 8.41
N GLY A 30 2.54 -14.34 8.36
CA GLY A 30 1.61 -15.36 7.95
C GLY A 30 1.30 -15.29 6.46
N GLN A 31 1.31 -16.43 5.82
CA GLN A 31 0.95 -16.53 4.41
C GLN A 31 0.49 -17.95 4.12
N THR A 32 -0.46 -18.04 3.19
CA THR A 32 -0.94 -19.29 2.65
C THR A 32 -0.85 -19.20 1.13
N ASP A 33 -1.40 -20.18 0.41
CA ASP A 33 -1.39 -20.14 -1.06
C ASP A 33 -2.25 -19.01 -1.62
N ASP A 34 -3.23 -18.51 -0.85
CA ASP A 34 -4.20 -17.53 -1.32
C ASP A 34 -4.22 -16.21 -0.54
N MET A 35 -3.38 -16.06 0.48
CA MET A 35 -3.29 -14.80 1.22
C MET A 35 -1.90 -14.57 1.81
N ALA A 36 -1.55 -13.29 1.98
CA ALA A 36 -0.34 -12.86 2.66
C ALA A 36 -0.65 -11.59 3.44
N SER A 37 -0.12 -11.47 4.64
CA SER A 37 -0.34 -10.31 5.51
C SER A 37 0.87 -9.41 5.48
N VAL A 38 0.71 -8.19 4.97
CA VAL A 38 1.76 -7.16 4.97
C VAL A 38 1.69 -6.42 6.29
N ILE A 39 2.80 -6.38 7.01
CA ILE A 39 2.89 -5.66 8.30
C ILE A 39 3.20 -4.21 8.02
N VAL A 40 2.27 -3.31 8.35
CA VAL A 40 2.49 -1.87 8.26
C VAL A 40 2.98 -1.35 9.61
N SER A 41 2.32 -1.76 10.68
CA SER A 41 2.69 -1.41 12.04
C SER A 41 2.20 -2.49 12.99
N GLU A 42 2.44 -2.29 14.29
CA GLU A 42 1.97 -3.21 15.31
C GLU A 42 0.45 -3.41 15.28
N HIS A 43 -0.29 -2.38 14.86
CA HIS A 43 -1.76 -2.41 14.92
C HIS A 43 -2.44 -2.40 13.55
N THR A 44 -1.68 -2.40 12.46
CA THR A 44 -2.24 -2.29 11.12
C THR A 44 -1.56 -3.27 10.17
N GLN A 45 -2.35 -4.11 9.54
CA GLN A 45 -1.87 -5.04 8.53
C GLN A 45 -2.72 -4.93 7.28
N VAL A 46 -2.09 -5.11 6.12
CA VAL A 46 -2.80 -5.17 4.85
C VAL A 46 -2.74 -6.61 4.37
N MET A 47 -3.90 -7.22 4.24
CA MET A 47 -4.02 -8.61 3.79
C MET A 47 -4.15 -8.59 2.27
N LEU A 48 -3.22 -9.25 1.60
CA LEU A 48 -3.32 -9.45 0.15
C LEU A 48 -4.02 -10.78 -0.06
N LEU A 49 -5.16 -10.75 -0.71
CA LEU A 49 -5.97 -11.94 -0.97
C LEU A 49 -6.04 -12.18 -2.46
N ALA A 50 -5.81 -13.42 -2.89
CA ALA A 50 -6.09 -13.80 -4.28
C ALA A 50 -7.55 -13.44 -4.60
N GLU A 51 -7.82 -12.99 -5.82
CA GLU A 51 -9.15 -12.48 -6.16
C GLU A 51 -10.31 -13.44 -5.81
N PRO A 52 -10.22 -14.75 -6.08
CA PRO A 52 -11.30 -15.66 -5.68
C PRO A 52 -11.52 -15.70 -4.18
N THR A 53 -10.46 -15.62 -3.39
CA THR A 53 -10.56 -15.61 -1.93
C THR A 53 -11.20 -14.32 -1.46
N PHE A 54 -10.76 -13.18 -2.02
CA PHE A 54 -11.38 -11.89 -1.71
C PHE A 54 -12.87 -11.90 -2.03
N ALA A 55 -13.23 -12.41 -3.21
CA ALA A 55 -14.63 -12.46 -3.65
C ALA A 55 -15.50 -13.28 -2.70
N SER A 56 -14.93 -14.32 -2.07
CA SER A 56 -15.68 -15.15 -1.13
C SER A 56 -16.07 -14.41 0.15
N TYR A 57 -15.32 -13.36 0.50
CA TYR A 57 -15.62 -12.53 1.67
C TYR A 57 -16.39 -11.25 1.31
N ALA A 58 -16.24 -10.79 0.06
CA ALA A 58 -16.76 -9.50 -0.34
C ALA A 58 -18.25 -9.60 -0.68
N ARG A 59 -18.98 -8.58 -0.28
CA ARG A 59 -20.42 -8.52 -0.52
C ARG A 59 -20.77 -8.36 -2.01
N ASN A 60 -19.97 -7.56 -2.74
CA ASN A 60 -20.29 -7.16 -4.11
C ASN A 60 -19.22 -7.57 -5.12
N GLY A 61 -18.43 -8.61 -4.80
CA GLY A 61 -17.40 -9.07 -5.71
C GLY A 61 -16.11 -8.25 -5.63
N VAL A 62 -15.32 -8.26 -6.69
CA VAL A 62 -14.01 -7.62 -6.76
C VAL A 62 -14.12 -6.38 -7.64
N ALA A 63 -13.78 -5.21 -7.09
CA ALA A 63 -13.74 -3.97 -7.86
C ALA A 63 -12.50 -3.95 -8.76
N ASP A 64 -12.62 -3.28 -9.91
CA ASP A 64 -11.46 -3.05 -10.79
C ASP A 64 -10.71 -1.81 -10.30
N ALA A 65 -9.68 -2.01 -9.48
CA ALA A 65 -8.89 -0.93 -8.92
C ALA A 65 -8.09 -0.16 -9.98
N ALA A 66 -7.86 -0.75 -11.14
CA ALA A 66 -7.19 -0.05 -12.24
C ALA A 66 -8.13 0.99 -12.90
N ALA A 67 -9.44 0.79 -12.81
CA ALA A 67 -10.42 1.68 -13.41
C ALA A 67 -11.04 2.67 -12.43
N HIS A 68 -11.17 2.27 -11.16
CA HIS A 68 -11.83 3.08 -10.14
C HIS A 68 -11.06 3.01 -8.83
N THR A 69 -11.01 4.13 -8.11
CA THR A 69 -10.35 4.21 -6.80
C THR A 69 -11.40 4.34 -5.71
N GLU A 70 -11.52 3.32 -4.86
CA GLU A 70 -12.39 3.36 -3.69
C GLU A 70 -11.68 4.00 -2.50
N MET A 71 -10.40 3.67 -2.32
CA MET A 71 -9.64 4.12 -1.15
C MET A 71 -8.22 4.46 -1.55
N ILE A 72 -7.59 5.27 -0.72
CA ILE A 72 -6.17 5.61 -0.83
C ILE A 72 -5.52 5.15 0.47
N LEU A 73 -4.49 4.32 0.34
CA LEU A 73 -3.74 3.81 1.48
C LEU A 73 -2.50 4.68 1.66
N VAL A 74 -2.40 5.35 2.80
CA VAL A 74 -1.31 6.31 3.04
C VAL A 74 -0.36 5.72 4.06
N LEU A 75 0.91 5.57 3.67
CA LEU A 75 1.99 5.14 4.55
C LEU A 75 2.67 6.38 5.11
N GLY A 76 2.51 6.62 6.41
CA GLY A 76 3.19 7.71 7.09
C GLY A 76 4.62 7.30 7.43
N VAL A 77 5.59 8.09 7.00
CA VAL A 77 7.02 7.88 7.30
C VAL A 77 7.61 9.15 7.89
N GLU A 78 8.85 9.07 8.36
CA GLU A 78 9.43 10.15 9.16
C GLU A 78 10.15 11.21 8.33
N THR A 79 10.71 10.84 7.16
CA THR A 79 11.57 11.75 6.39
C THR A 79 11.16 11.81 4.93
N ARG A 80 11.55 12.92 4.26
CA ARG A 80 11.36 13.07 2.80
C ARG A 80 12.08 11.97 2.04
N GLU A 81 13.27 11.60 2.49
CA GLU A 81 14.06 10.56 1.86
C GLU A 81 13.35 9.22 1.89
N GLN A 82 12.62 8.93 2.98
CA GLN A 82 11.82 7.71 3.07
C GLN A 82 10.62 7.74 2.12
N VAL A 83 9.98 8.90 1.93
CA VAL A 83 8.92 9.06 0.93
C VAL A 83 9.47 8.77 -0.45
N ASP A 84 10.61 9.37 -0.80
CA ASP A 84 11.23 9.17 -2.12
C ASP A 84 11.63 7.72 -2.32
N ALA A 85 12.21 7.09 -1.30
CA ALA A 85 12.64 5.70 -1.38
C ALA A 85 11.45 4.77 -1.67
N LEU A 86 10.32 4.97 -0.97
CA LEU A 86 9.12 4.16 -1.20
C LEU A 86 8.55 4.37 -2.61
N ALA A 87 8.39 5.63 -3.02
CA ALA A 87 7.81 5.94 -4.33
C ALA A 87 8.71 5.49 -5.48
N ASP A 88 10.03 5.73 -5.36
CA ASP A 88 10.98 5.32 -6.40
C ASP A 88 11.07 3.80 -6.50
N GLN A 89 11.08 3.10 -5.36
CA GLN A 89 11.13 1.65 -5.35
C GLN A 89 9.86 1.03 -5.89
N ALA A 90 8.68 1.62 -5.58
CA ALA A 90 7.43 1.15 -6.13
C ALA A 90 7.42 1.26 -7.65
N GLN A 91 7.94 2.36 -8.18
CA GLN A 91 8.03 2.56 -9.62
C GLN A 91 9.01 1.55 -10.24
N ALA A 92 10.15 1.33 -9.61
CA ALA A 92 11.12 0.34 -10.07
C ALA A 92 10.57 -1.08 -10.07
N ALA A 93 9.64 -1.38 -9.16
CA ALA A 93 9.03 -2.70 -9.03
C ALA A 93 7.79 -2.90 -9.91
N GLY A 94 7.42 -1.91 -10.74
CA GLY A 94 6.33 -2.03 -11.70
C GLY A 94 5.09 -1.23 -11.37
N GLY A 95 5.06 -0.52 -10.24
CA GLY A 95 3.98 0.42 -9.94
C GLY A 95 4.11 1.69 -10.77
N GLU A 96 3.05 2.49 -10.79
CA GLU A 96 3.04 3.73 -11.55
C GLU A 96 2.94 4.93 -10.62
N PRO A 97 3.57 6.07 -10.97
CA PRO A 97 3.40 7.28 -10.18
C PRO A 97 1.97 7.81 -10.32
N VAL A 98 1.45 8.39 -9.25
CA VAL A 98 0.13 9.02 -9.23
C VAL A 98 0.32 10.51 -8.95
N GLY A 99 0.17 11.33 -9.99
CA GLY A 99 0.34 12.78 -9.87
C GLY A 99 1.78 13.19 -9.64
N ALA A 100 1.98 14.48 -9.45
CA ALA A 100 3.28 15.05 -9.12
C ALA A 100 3.53 14.98 -7.61
N PRO A 101 4.79 15.03 -7.17
CA PRO A 101 5.08 15.16 -5.74
C PRO A 101 4.41 16.40 -5.17
N ARG A 102 3.89 16.30 -3.95
CA ARG A 102 3.23 17.40 -3.27
C ARG A 102 4.09 17.87 -2.11
N ASP A 103 4.51 19.10 -2.17
CA ASP A 103 5.30 19.74 -1.11
C ASP A 103 4.61 21.04 -0.72
N ASP A 104 3.79 20.96 0.33
CA ASP A 104 2.97 22.09 0.78
C ASP A 104 3.59 22.83 1.98
N GLY A 105 4.82 22.50 2.34
CA GLY A 105 5.48 23.08 3.50
C GLY A 105 5.17 22.35 4.80
N TRP A 106 3.96 21.81 4.98
CA TRP A 106 3.61 21.05 6.17
C TRP A 106 3.62 19.54 5.90
N ARG A 107 3.74 19.14 4.63
CA ARG A 107 3.84 17.73 4.24
C ARG A 107 4.64 17.60 2.97
N TYR A 108 5.24 16.42 2.81
CA TYR A 108 5.81 15.97 1.55
C TYR A 108 5.20 14.61 1.23
N GLN A 109 4.67 14.45 0.02
CA GLN A 109 3.84 13.30 -0.32
C GLN A 109 4.02 12.91 -1.78
N ARG A 110 4.12 11.60 -2.02
CA ARG A 110 4.17 11.05 -3.37
C ARG A 110 3.24 9.86 -3.47
N GLY A 111 2.52 9.77 -4.60
CA GLY A 111 1.60 8.68 -4.84
C GLY A 111 2.13 7.66 -5.82
N PHE A 112 1.69 6.43 -5.66
CA PHE A 112 2.01 5.34 -6.58
C PHE A 112 0.88 4.31 -6.56
N THR A 113 0.86 3.45 -7.59
CA THR A 113 -0.02 2.29 -7.58
C THR A 113 0.80 1.04 -7.28
N ASP A 114 0.14 0.01 -6.77
CA ASP A 114 0.73 -1.33 -6.74
C ASP A 114 0.46 -2.02 -8.09
N LEU A 115 0.77 -3.31 -8.19
CA LEU A 115 0.65 -4.04 -9.46
C LEU A 115 -0.80 -4.28 -9.88
N ASP A 116 -1.74 -4.13 -8.96
CA ASP A 116 -3.17 -4.31 -9.25
C ASP A 116 -3.91 -2.98 -9.42
N GLY A 117 -3.19 -1.86 -9.35
CA GLY A 117 -3.78 -0.53 -9.52
C GLY A 117 -4.32 0.09 -8.24
N HIS A 118 -4.14 -0.54 -7.09
CA HIS A 118 -4.53 0.08 -5.82
C HIS A 118 -3.69 1.33 -5.57
N HIS A 119 -4.33 2.38 -5.08
CA HIS A 119 -3.68 3.67 -4.89
C HIS A 119 -3.04 3.78 -3.49
N TRP A 120 -1.74 4.01 -3.48
CA TRP A 120 -0.95 4.21 -2.27
C TRP A 120 -0.32 5.60 -2.30
N GLU A 121 -0.09 6.16 -1.12
CA GLU A 121 0.67 7.39 -0.94
C GLU A 121 1.71 7.17 0.14
N ALA A 122 2.87 7.78 -0.03
CA ALA A 122 3.88 7.88 1.03
C ALA A 122 3.88 9.32 1.51
N LEU A 123 3.77 9.54 2.81
CA LEU A 123 3.57 10.85 3.41
C LEU A 123 4.55 11.09 4.54
N CYS A 124 5.21 12.23 4.51
CA CYS A 124 6.01 12.74 5.62
C CYS A 124 5.40 14.06 6.08
N LEU A 125 5.05 14.16 7.36
CA LEU A 125 4.62 15.42 7.96
C LEU A 125 5.85 16.22 8.35
N ILE A 126 5.84 17.52 8.01
CA ILE A 126 6.96 18.39 8.28
C ILE A 126 6.60 19.23 9.51
N GLU A 127 7.35 19.00 10.59
CA GLU A 127 7.14 19.75 11.82
C GLU A 127 7.58 21.19 11.62
N PRO A 128 6.75 22.17 12.01
CA PRO A 128 7.20 23.55 11.98
C PRO A 128 8.34 23.75 12.95
N ALA A 129 9.30 24.61 12.58
CA ALA A 129 10.37 24.96 13.49
C ALA A 129 9.79 25.66 14.71
N SER A 130 10.14 25.18 15.90
CA SER A 130 9.68 25.75 17.16
C SER A 130 10.64 26.80 17.67
#